data_bdaf4363414004cebe7921d3957652ed
#
_entry.id   bdaf4363414004cebe7921d3957652ed
#
_cell.length_a   1.000
_cell.length_b   1.000
_cell.length_c   1.000
_cell.angle_alpha   90.00
_cell.angle_beta   90.00
_cell.angle_gamma   90.00
#
_symmetry.space_group_name_H-M   'P 1'
#
loop_
_entity.id
_entity.type
_entity.pdbx_description
1 polymer ?
#
loop_
_entity_poly.entity_id
_entity_poly.type
_entity_poly.pdbx_seq_one_letter_code
_entity_poly.pdbx_strand_id
1 'polypeptide(L)'
;MKKFFSSFKYNFRHLVAFALFCVLALGLIGYTDRVLWDKNGTIMGFYEEPKNSIDVIYVGGSHTNAAVSPMQLYEEYGTTGYVLYSWSQPIWTAYHYTLEALKTQKPKVVVVDVFGMVYGNTYMTDVDMNSVSDDYSLLIPPSLNRVELAIAMSRCQTEHKPFYRYASLLRYHNRWKALTKEDLLWPLQSYRTTGKGFGPLYTTESYELHEPSEITPNGEIAYAWSKVYLQKLVELSKQQGFQLVAVNFPYIAEDVEYDIFAWTRGYCEQNGVPFIDYLLEDTAAEAGFDYGTDMAEHAHVNYKGAAKLTAHLGRFLHENYDLPDHRGDAAYAQWEADAAVENRNLQDMQLCMTNQLDDLLTKAENGDYLVLMAACGDLSAADASSVTAALQNHGYNIQPFAENQPGLWCFDGSAPTSKPGTGKITLTADDETVLSAETSADSCKIFALDSETEKLTDVSRNRPGLNIVVADKATGKLVYSVSYSTMHDYTAYTA
;
A
#
# COMPACT_ATOMS: atom_id res chain seq x y z
N MET A 1 5.53 68.23 7.45
CA MET A 1 4.72 67.17 6.80
C MET A 1 5.44 66.44 5.66
N LYS A 2 6.01 67.08 4.63
CA LYS A 2 6.67 66.37 3.49
C LYS A 2 7.81 65.40 3.91
N LYS A 3 8.65 65.75 4.88
CA LYS A 3 9.73 64.89 5.38
C LYS A 3 9.21 63.66 6.16
N PHE A 4 8.11 63.81 6.91
CA PHE A 4 7.49 62.70 7.62
C PHE A 4 6.87 61.67 6.66
N PHE A 5 6.15 62.13 5.64
CA PHE A 5 5.58 61.26 4.62
C PHE A 5 6.64 60.57 3.74
N SER A 6 7.78 61.23 3.49
CA SER A 6 8.88 60.59 2.74
C SER A 6 9.57 59.52 3.58
N SER A 7 9.78 59.77 4.88
CA SER A 7 10.33 58.78 5.81
C SER A 7 9.38 57.61 6.02
N PHE A 8 8.07 57.85 6.14
CA PHE A 8 7.07 56.80 6.25
C PHE A 8 7.00 55.91 4.99
N LYS A 9 7.00 56.54 3.80
CA LYS A 9 7.05 55.77 2.53
C LYS A 9 8.33 54.95 2.37
N TYR A 10 9.48 55.46 2.82
CA TYR A 10 10.74 54.77 2.80
C TYR A 10 10.72 53.57 3.75
N ASN A 11 10.28 53.78 5.00
CA ASN A 11 10.16 52.71 5.97
C ASN A 11 9.11 51.62 5.55
N PHE A 12 8.00 52.02 4.94
CA PHE A 12 7.00 51.09 4.43
C PHE A 12 7.55 50.22 3.28
N ARG A 13 8.31 50.79 2.34
CA ARG A 13 8.95 50.03 1.26
C ARG A 13 9.97 49.01 1.80
N HIS A 14 10.74 49.38 2.80
CA HIS A 14 11.68 48.46 3.43
C HIS A 14 10.95 47.35 4.20
N LEU A 15 9.84 47.68 4.86
CA LEU A 15 8.99 46.67 5.53
C LEU A 15 8.43 45.66 4.53
N VAL A 16 7.89 46.14 3.41
CA VAL A 16 7.36 45.28 2.34
C VAL A 16 8.48 44.43 1.72
N ALA A 17 9.65 45.03 1.44
CA ALA A 17 10.81 44.30 0.90
C ALA A 17 11.29 43.21 1.88
N PHE A 18 11.34 43.55 3.19
CA PHE A 18 11.71 42.59 4.22
C PHE A 18 10.67 41.46 4.35
N ALA A 19 9.37 41.79 4.34
CA ALA A 19 8.32 40.77 4.35
C ALA A 19 8.40 39.84 3.12
N LEU A 20 8.63 40.41 1.93
CA LEU A 20 8.79 39.62 0.71
C LEU A 20 10.05 38.72 0.79
N PHE A 21 11.16 39.29 1.30
CA PHE A 21 12.37 38.50 1.53
C PHE A 21 12.10 37.30 2.49
N CYS A 22 11.40 37.56 3.60
CA CYS A 22 11.04 36.49 4.55
C CYS A 22 10.18 35.42 3.89
N VAL A 23 9.17 35.79 3.09
CA VAL A 23 8.32 34.85 2.36
C VAL A 23 9.12 34.03 1.38
N LEU A 24 10.00 34.66 0.58
CA LEU A 24 10.86 33.95 -0.38
C LEU A 24 11.86 33.05 0.33
N ALA A 25 12.48 33.51 1.42
CA ALA A 25 13.43 32.71 2.20
C ALA A 25 12.74 31.49 2.83
N LEU A 26 11.58 31.67 3.45
CA LEU A 26 10.80 30.56 4.02
C LEU A 26 10.32 29.59 2.93
N GLY A 27 9.90 30.09 1.79
CA GLY A 27 9.53 29.27 0.63
C GLY A 27 10.72 28.43 0.12
N LEU A 28 11.90 29.05 0.01
CA LEU A 28 13.12 28.34 -0.41
C LEU A 28 13.56 27.28 0.61
N ILE A 29 13.50 27.62 1.90
CA ILE A 29 13.80 26.65 2.99
C ILE A 29 12.82 25.49 2.93
N GLY A 30 11.52 25.75 2.81
CA GLY A 30 10.50 24.70 2.74
C GLY A 30 10.64 23.83 1.48
N TYR A 31 10.99 24.42 0.34
CA TYR A 31 11.28 23.66 -0.88
C TYR A 31 12.51 22.77 -0.72
N THR A 32 13.62 23.34 -0.22
CA THR A 32 14.85 22.60 0.02
C THR A 32 14.67 21.47 1.02
N ASP A 33 13.88 21.72 2.07
CA ASP A 33 13.52 20.69 3.06
C ASP A 33 12.85 19.48 2.39
N ARG A 34 11.86 19.71 1.52
CA ARG A 34 11.17 18.64 0.79
C ARG A 34 12.03 17.93 -0.24
N VAL A 35 12.90 18.65 -0.95
CA VAL A 35 13.86 18.08 -1.91
C VAL A 35 14.82 17.12 -1.21
N LEU A 36 15.21 17.45 0.02
CA LEU A 36 16.15 16.64 0.81
C LEU A 36 15.49 15.48 1.55
N TRP A 37 14.16 15.42 1.64
CA TRP A 37 13.49 14.32 2.34
C TRP A 37 13.86 12.96 1.77
N ASP A 38 13.92 11.97 2.66
CA ASP A 38 13.83 10.57 2.26
C ASP A 38 12.35 10.24 1.96
N LYS A 39 12.08 9.76 0.73
CA LYS A 39 10.74 9.72 0.13
C LYS A 39 9.87 8.55 0.61
N ASN A 40 10.14 8.04 1.79
CA ASN A 40 9.40 6.95 2.40
C ASN A 40 8.16 7.45 3.13
N GLY A 41 7.05 7.70 2.46
CA GLY A 41 5.87 8.01 3.23
C GLY A 41 4.66 8.51 2.46
N THR A 42 3.54 7.92 2.76
CA THR A 42 2.27 8.06 2.07
C THR A 42 1.29 9.04 2.72
N ILE A 43 1.58 9.55 3.91
CA ILE A 43 0.72 10.55 4.57
C ILE A 43 0.51 11.82 3.72
N MET A 44 1.43 12.11 2.80
CA MET A 44 1.35 13.31 1.96
C MET A 44 0.12 13.29 1.05
N GLY A 45 -0.30 12.11 0.56
CA GLY A 45 -1.52 11.98 -0.25
C GLY A 45 -2.79 12.36 0.51
N PHE A 46 -2.79 12.19 1.83
CA PHE A 46 -3.92 12.58 2.68
C PHE A 46 -4.21 14.09 2.61
N TYR A 47 -3.18 14.93 2.50
CA TYR A 47 -3.37 16.38 2.41
C TYR A 47 -3.93 16.85 1.06
N GLU A 48 -3.95 15.98 0.06
CA GLU A 48 -4.56 16.27 -1.24
C GLU A 48 -6.04 15.87 -1.30
N GLU A 49 -6.53 15.13 -0.30
CA GLU A 49 -7.96 14.80 -0.22
C GLU A 49 -8.79 16.06 0.05
N PRO A 50 -9.97 16.19 -0.57
CA PRO A 50 -10.86 17.30 -0.32
C PRO A 50 -11.21 17.43 1.17
N LYS A 51 -11.42 18.65 1.64
CA LYS A 51 -11.77 18.87 3.05
C LYS A 51 -13.12 18.25 3.40
N ASN A 52 -13.17 17.58 4.55
CA ASN A 52 -14.36 16.91 5.08
C ASN A 52 -14.96 15.87 4.10
N SER A 53 -14.10 15.18 3.35
CA SER A 53 -14.51 14.12 2.42
C SER A 53 -14.25 12.71 2.92
N ILE A 54 -13.67 12.56 4.12
CA ILE A 54 -13.32 11.28 4.71
C ILE A 54 -14.20 11.00 5.93
N ASP A 55 -14.94 9.91 5.89
CA ASP A 55 -15.85 9.48 6.96
C ASP A 55 -15.15 8.70 8.05
N VAL A 56 -14.19 7.86 7.68
CA VAL A 56 -13.45 6.99 8.59
C VAL A 56 -11.95 7.19 8.41
N ILE A 57 -11.26 7.47 9.50
CA ILE A 57 -9.79 7.52 9.54
C ILE A 57 -9.28 6.28 10.27
N TYR A 58 -8.38 5.54 9.63
CA TYR A 58 -7.68 4.40 10.22
C TYR A 58 -6.27 4.86 10.58
N VAL A 59 -5.89 4.72 11.85
CA VAL A 59 -4.58 5.18 12.35
C VAL A 59 -3.84 4.02 12.98
N GLY A 60 -2.63 3.74 12.51
CA GLY A 60 -1.86 2.64 13.08
C GLY A 60 -0.53 2.41 12.38
N GLY A 61 0.05 1.25 12.66
CA GLY A 61 1.32 0.80 12.09
C GLY A 61 1.17 0.20 10.68
N SER A 62 2.20 -0.57 10.32
CA SER A 62 2.18 -1.39 9.10
C SER A 62 1.06 -2.44 9.11
N HIS A 63 0.63 -2.90 10.28
CA HIS A 63 -0.52 -3.79 10.41
C HIS A 63 -1.78 -3.16 9.83
N THR A 64 -2.09 -1.90 10.19
CA THR A 64 -3.23 -1.17 9.65
C THR A 64 -3.09 -0.93 8.14
N ASN A 65 -1.89 -0.58 7.68
CA ASN A 65 -1.58 -0.39 6.26
C ASN A 65 -1.83 -1.66 5.44
N ALA A 66 -1.45 -2.82 5.97
CA ALA A 66 -1.62 -4.10 5.29
C ALA A 66 -3.02 -4.70 5.41
N ALA A 67 -3.80 -4.33 6.45
CA ALA A 67 -5.04 -5.02 6.80
C ALA A 67 -6.32 -4.32 6.34
N VAL A 68 -6.31 -3.01 6.07
CA VAL A 68 -7.55 -2.26 5.79
C VAL A 68 -7.53 -1.65 4.39
N SER A 69 -8.47 -2.06 3.56
CA SER A 69 -8.70 -1.49 2.23
C SER A 69 -9.85 -0.48 2.23
N PRO A 70 -9.58 0.83 2.21
CA PRO A 70 -10.63 1.83 2.08
C PRO A 70 -11.43 1.71 0.78
N MET A 71 -10.81 1.23 -0.30
CA MET A 71 -11.50 1.05 -1.58
C MET A 71 -12.53 -0.07 -1.53
N GLN A 72 -12.24 -1.20 -0.85
CA GLN A 72 -13.22 -2.26 -0.63
C GLN A 72 -14.42 -1.73 0.17
N LEU A 73 -14.20 -0.94 1.23
CA LEU A 73 -15.28 -0.34 2.00
C LEU A 73 -16.11 0.66 1.20
N TYR A 74 -15.48 1.40 0.30
CA TYR A 74 -16.19 2.28 -0.61
C TYR A 74 -17.07 1.48 -1.59
N GLU A 75 -16.58 0.39 -2.14
CA GLU A 75 -17.35 -0.46 -3.05
C GLU A 75 -18.52 -1.16 -2.35
N GLU A 76 -18.29 -1.70 -1.15
CA GLU A 76 -19.31 -2.43 -0.41
C GLU A 76 -20.39 -1.50 0.17
N TYR A 77 -20.00 -0.34 0.68
CA TYR A 77 -20.88 0.53 1.47
C TYR A 77 -20.93 1.99 0.99
N GLY A 78 -20.09 2.42 0.07
CA GLY A 78 -19.97 3.82 -0.33
C GLY A 78 -19.25 4.71 0.68
N THR A 79 -18.67 4.14 1.73
CA THR A 79 -18.02 4.88 2.81
C THR A 79 -16.59 5.25 2.46
N THR A 80 -16.25 6.52 2.61
CA THR A 80 -14.90 7.00 2.36
C THR A 80 -13.99 6.79 3.57
N GLY A 81 -12.79 6.28 3.35
CA GLY A 81 -11.82 6.01 4.40
C GLY A 81 -10.39 6.38 4.00
N TYR A 82 -9.52 6.58 4.98
CA TYR A 82 -8.10 6.80 4.73
C TYR A 82 -7.23 6.17 5.82
N VAL A 83 -6.19 5.45 5.43
CA VAL A 83 -5.22 4.85 6.34
C VAL A 83 -4.05 5.81 6.56
N LEU A 84 -3.97 6.36 7.76
CA LEU A 84 -2.86 7.19 8.21
C LEU A 84 -1.88 6.35 9.02
N TYR A 85 -0.89 5.81 8.34
CA TYR A 85 0.06 4.91 8.97
C TYR A 85 1.48 5.47 9.01
N SER A 86 2.25 4.92 9.92
CA SER A 86 3.70 4.93 9.88
C SER A 86 4.23 3.55 10.25
N TRP A 87 5.40 3.19 9.75
CA TRP A 87 6.03 1.93 10.15
C TRP A 87 6.27 1.93 11.65
N SER A 88 5.92 0.81 12.31
CA SER A 88 6.12 0.66 13.76
C SER A 88 5.53 1.81 14.55
N GLN A 89 4.29 2.19 14.27
CA GLN A 89 3.66 3.36 14.86
C GLN A 89 3.31 3.17 16.34
N PRO A 90 3.95 3.90 17.26
CA PRO A 90 3.54 3.89 18.65
C PRO A 90 2.27 4.72 18.87
N ILE A 91 1.56 4.44 19.95
CA ILE A 91 0.25 5.06 20.24
C ILE A 91 0.33 6.60 20.37
N TRP A 92 1.48 7.17 20.78
CA TRP A 92 1.66 8.64 20.80
C TRP A 92 1.72 9.23 19.38
N THR A 93 2.26 8.52 18.42
CA THR A 93 2.24 8.94 17.00
C THR A 93 0.82 8.84 16.45
N ALA A 94 0.07 7.78 16.77
CA ALA A 94 -1.33 7.64 16.40
C ALA A 94 -2.18 8.83 16.88
N TYR A 95 -1.97 9.29 18.11
CA TYR A 95 -2.63 10.48 18.65
C TYR A 95 -2.32 11.74 17.81
N HIS A 96 -1.04 11.98 17.49
CA HIS A 96 -0.64 13.16 16.72
C HIS A 96 -1.09 13.09 15.26
N TYR A 97 -1.18 11.89 14.67
CA TYR A 97 -1.73 11.68 13.34
C TYR A 97 -3.25 11.93 13.32
N THR A 98 -3.95 11.52 14.37
CA THR A 98 -5.38 11.86 14.54
C THR A 98 -5.57 13.38 14.63
N LEU A 99 -4.77 14.07 15.44
CA LEU A 99 -4.81 15.54 15.50
C LEU A 99 -4.54 16.20 14.14
N GLU A 100 -3.64 15.62 13.36
CA GLU A 100 -3.33 16.13 12.02
C GLU A 100 -4.52 15.95 11.08
N ALA A 101 -5.15 14.77 11.11
CA ALA A 101 -6.33 14.48 10.30
C ALA A 101 -7.48 15.47 10.58
N LEU A 102 -7.72 15.77 11.84
CA LEU A 102 -8.80 16.69 12.26
C LEU A 102 -8.60 18.15 11.81
N LYS A 103 -7.44 18.53 11.30
CA LYS A 103 -7.24 19.87 10.73
C LYS A 103 -7.96 20.07 9.39
N THR A 104 -8.14 19.00 8.64
CA THR A 104 -8.73 19.05 7.29
C THR A 104 -9.98 18.20 7.15
N GLN A 105 -10.17 17.21 8.01
CA GLN A 105 -11.27 16.26 7.96
C GLN A 105 -12.13 16.32 9.23
N LYS A 106 -13.37 15.86 9.10
CA LYS A 106 -14.33 15.70 10.22
C LYS A 106 -14.87 14.27 10.18
N PRO A 107 -14.03 13.27 10.49
CA PRO A 107 -14.45 11.88 10.42
C PRO A 107 -15.58 11.61 11.42
N LYS A 108 -16.50 10.73 11.05
CA LYS A 108 -17.51 10.18 11.98
C LYS A 108 -16.86 9.17 12.92
N VAL A 109 -15.93 8.39 12.41
CA VAL A 109 -15.23 7.34 13.17
C VAL A 109 -13.70 7.48 12.96
N VAL A 110 -12.96 7.26 14.04
CA VAL A 110 -11.51 7.02 14.00
C VAL A 110 -11.26 5.62 14.54
N VAL A 111 -10.68 4.77 13.73
CA VAL A 111 -10.24 3.41 14.10
C VAL A 111 -8.76 3.48 14.42
N VAL A 112 -8.38 3.10 15.64
CA VAL A 112 -6.99 3.13 16.10
C VAL A 112 -6.48 1.73 16.34
N ASP A 113 -5.42 1.37 15.65
CA ASP A 113 -4.67 0.14 15.90
C ASP A 113 -3.89 0.29 17.21
N VAL A 114 -4.21 -0.55 18.18
CA VAL A 114 -3.59 -0.51 19.50
C VAL A 114 -2.32 -1.36 19.61
N PHE A 115 -1.84 -1.96 18.52
CA PHE A 115 -0.51 -2.58 18.50
C PHE A 115 0.56 -1.64 19.05
N GLY A 116 0.45 -0.33 18.81
CA GLY A 116 1.35 0.67 19.36
C GLY A 116 1.45 0.70 20.90
N MET A 117 0.60 -0.03 21.63
CA MET A 117 0.64 -0.17 23.10
C MET A 117 1.76 -1.09 23.58
N VAL A 118 2.25 -2.03 22.73
CA VAL A 118 3.34 -2.96 23.10
C VAL A 118 4.70 -2.27 23.10
N TYR A 119 4.82 -1.12 22.44
CA TYR A 119 6.06 -0.37 22.40
C TYR A 119 6.37 0.25 23.76
N GLY A 120 7.52 -0.14 24.30
CA GLY A 120 8.02 0.33 25.58
C GLY A 120 9.35 1.08 25.45
N ASN A 121 10.09 1.15 26.55
CA ASN A 121 11.42 1.76 26.61
C ASN A 121 12.41 1.11 25.64
N THR A 122 12.28 -0.19 25.36
CA THR A 122 13.19 -0.95 24.50
C THR A 122 12.95 -0.66 23.01
N TYR A 123 11.73 -0.31 22.62
CA TYR A 123 11.41 0.05 21.23
C TYR A 123 12.34 1.13 20.66
N MET A 124 12.72 2.07 21.49
CA MET A 124 13.51 3.22 21.08
C MET A 124 15.03 3.00 21.17
N THR A 125 15.48 1.83 21.62
CA THR A 125 16.91 1.45 21.64
C THR A 125 17.35 0.73 20.37
N ASP A 126 16.43 0.16 19.60
CA ASP A 126 16.72 -0.40 18.30
C ASP A 126 16.96 0.73 17.28
N VAL A 127 18.18 0.77 16.73
CA VAL A 127 18.63 1.86 15.85
C VAL A 127 17.83 1.90 14.54
N ASP A 128 17.47 0.75 13.99
CA ASP A 128 16.76 0.66 12.71
C ASP A 128 15.30 1.10 12.85
N MET A 129 14.61 0.60 13.86
CA MET A 129 13.24 1.01 14.18
C MET A 129 13.12 2.49 14.52
N ASN A 130 14.09 3.02 15.23
CA ASN A 130 14.18 4.45 15.56
C ASN A 130 14.29 5.35 14.32
N SER A 131 15.07 4.92 13.33
CA SER A 131 15.25 5.75 12.11
C SER A 131 13.95 5.84 11.33
N VAL A 132 13.25 4.73 11.17
CA VAL A 132 11.97 4.66 10.44
C VAL A 132 10.90 5.52 11.11
N SER A 133 10.68 5.35 12.43
CA SER A 133 9.67 6.12 13.16
C SER A 133 9.96 7.62 13.17
N ASP A 134 11.22 8.03 13.31
CA ASP A 134 11.63 9.43 13.23
C ASP A 134 11.33 10.04 11.85
N ASP A 135 11.55 9.28 10.76
CA ASP A 135 11.30 9.74 9.40
C ASP A 135 9.82 10.05 9.17
N TYR A 136 8.93 9.17 9.62
CA TYR A 136 7.49 9.39 9.51
C TYR A 136 7.00 10.59 10.34
N SER A 137 7.59 10.86 11.51
CA SER A 137 7.24 12.06 12.29
C SER A 137 7.51 13.36 11.55
N LEU A 138 8.46 13.35 10.61
CA LEU A 138 8.83 14.52 9.80
C LEU A 138 7.88 14.73 8.60
N LEU A 139 7.02 13.77 8.27
CA LEU A 139 6.05 13.92 7.17
C LEU A 139 4.91 14.87 7.51
N ILE A 140 4.62 15.08 8.80
CA ILE A 140 3.67 16.11 9.24
C ILE A 140 4.21 17.50 8.88
N PRO A 141 3.42 18.36 8.22
CA PRO A 141 3.84 19.71 7.90
C PRO A 141 4.29 20.50 9.13
N PRO A 142 5.21 21.47 8.99
CA PRO A 142 5.67 22.30 10.09
C PRO A 142 4.49 22.95 10.84
N SER A 143 4.30 22.54 12.11
CA SER A 143 3.18 22.94 12.95
C SER A 143 3.51 22.70 14.42
N LEU A 144 2.67 23.24 15.32
CA LEU A 144 2.81 22.92 16.75
C LEU A 144 2.63 21.44 17.01
N ASN A 145 1.70 20.77 16.32
CA ASN A 145 1.49 19.33 16.41
C ASN A 145 2.77 18.54 16.09
N ARG A 146 3.48 18.93 15.02
CA ARG A 146 4.78 18.32 14.69
C ARG A 146 5.83 18.53 15.80
N VAL A 147 5.89 19.71 16.40
CA VAL A 147 6.80 20.01 17.51
C VAL A 147 6.44 19.17 18.73
N GLU A 148 5.16 19.04 19.05
CA GLU A 148 4.68 18.22 20.17
C GLU A 148 4.97 16.74 19.94
N LEU A 149 4.77 16.23 18.70
CA LEU A 149 5.17 14.87 18.34
C LEU A 149 6.68 14.66 18.51
N ALA A 150 7.51 15.60 18.04
CA ALA A 150 8.95 15.53 18.21
C ALA A 150 9.37 15.50 19.69
N ILE A 151 8.67 16.27 20.54
CA ILE A 151 8.87 16.26 22.00
C ILE A 151 8.44 14.89 22.59
N ALA A 152 7.28 14.36 22.17
CA ALA A 152 6.81 13.04 22.61
C ALA A 152 7.81 11.95 22.23
N MET A 153 8.25 11.91 20.98
CA MET A 153 9.27 10.98 20.48
C MET A 153 10.57 11.09 21.29
N SER A 154 11.03 12.30 21.58
CA SER A 154 12.24 12.55 22.39
C SER A 154 12.12 12.05 23.84
N ARG A 155 10.94 12.21 24.45
CA ARG A 155 10.70 11.79 25.85
C ARG A 155 10.54 10.28 26.02
N CYS A 156 10.05 9.62 25.00
CA CYS A 156 9.84 8.17 25.00
C CYS A 156 11.13 7.37 24.74
N GLN A 157 12.28 8.02 24.62
CA GLN A 157 13.56 7.37 24.38
C GLN A 157 14.40 7.29 25.66
N THR A 158 15.07 6.15 25.87
CA THR A 158 16.04 5.97 26.95
C THR A 158 17.30 6.81 26.74
N GLU A 159 17.67 7.07 25.48
CA GLU A 159 18.75 7.97 25.11
C GLU A 159 18.17 9.23 24.48
N HIS A 160 18.44 10.39 25.05
CA HIS A 160 18.01 11.67 24.51
C HIS A 160 18.63 11.89 23.13
N LYS A 161 17.86 11.64 22.09
CA LYS A 161 18.29 11.99 20.73
C LYS A 161 18.35 13.50 20.58
N PRO A 162 19.37 14.03 19.91
CA PRO A 162 19.48 15.46 19.66
C PRO A 162 18.27 15.99 18.91
N PHE A 163 17.74 17.14 19.34
CA PHE A 163 16.55 17.78 18.76
C PHE A 163 16.64 17.99 17.24
N TYR A 164 17.85 18.15 16.68
CA TYR A 164 18.03 18.30 15.23
C TYR A 164 17.53 17.10 14.40
N ARG A 165 17.43 15.90 15.01
CA ARG A 165 16.85 14.74 14.31
C ARG A 165 15.40 14.95 13.90
N TYR A 166 14.69 15.84 14.57
CA TYR A 166 13.30 16.19 14.28
C TYR A 166 13.16 17.41 13.35
N ALA A 167 14.29 17.97 12.90
CA ALA A 167 14.34 19.01 11.88
C ALA A 167 14.81 18.36 10.56
N SER A 168 13.90 18.11 9.62
CA SER A 168 14.16 17.36 8.40
C SER A 168 15.36 17.93 7.61
N LEU A 169 15.44 19.25 7.49
CA LEU A 169 16.55 19.92 6.81
C LEU A 169 17.92 19.57 7.43
N LEU A 170 18.00 19.46 8.76
CA LEU A 170 19.22 19.10 9.45
C LEU A 170 19.50 17.58 9.39
N ARG A 171 18.45 16.77 9.44
CA ARG A 171 18.55 15.31 9.37
C ARG A 171 19.07 14.85 8.01
N TYR A 172 18.49 15.39 6.94
CA TYR A 172 18.77 14.96 5.57
C TYR A 172 19.78 15.86 4.83
N HIS A 173 20.43 16.80 5.53
CA HIS A 173 21.33 17.75 4.89
C HIS A 173 22.43 17.10 4.02
N ASN A 174 22.87 15.89 4.33
CA ASN A 174 23.89 15.19 3.55
C ASN A 174 23.40 14.64 2.19
N ARG A 175 22.07 14.54 1.99
CA ARG A 175 21.50 14.04 0.72
C ARG A 175 21.75 14.94 -0.47
N TRP A 176 22.14 16.19 -0.27
CA TRP A 176 22.49 17.09 -1.38
C TRP A 176 23.52 16.49 -2.35
N LYS A 177 24.36 15.52 -1.90
CA LYS A 177 25.38 14.83 -2.70
C LYS A 177 24.80 13.76 -3.64
N ALA A 178 23.59 13.31 -3.39
CA ALA A 178 22.95 12.21 -4.09
C ALA A 178 21.58 12.61 -4.69
N LEU A 179 21.33 13.92 -4.82
CA LEU A 179 20.07 14.41 -5.40
C LEU A 179 19.97 14.03 -6.88
N THR A 180 18.81 13.54 -7.25
CA THR A 180 18.41 13.22 -8.61
C THR A 180 17.46 14.30 -9.17
N LYS A 181 17.10 14.18 -10.44
CA LYS A 181 16.08 15.06 -11.05
C LYS A 181 14.71 14.85 -10.40
N GLU A 182 14.39 13.62 -10.04
CA GLU A 182 13.17 13.23 -9.34
C GLU A 182 13.08 13.91 -7.97
N ASP A 183 14.21 14.00 -7.24
CA ASP A 183 14.26 14.73 -5.97
C ASP A 183 13.87 16.20 -6.11
N LEU A 184 14.38 16.84 -7.16
CA LEU A 184 14.08 18.24 -7.43
C LEU A 184 12.61 18.47 -7.82
N LEU A 185 12.01 17.51 -8.53
CA LEU A 185 10.62 17.61 -8.95
C LEU A 185 9.64 17.16 -7.85
N TRP A 186 10.10 16.38 -6.87
CA TRP A 186 9.29 15.82 -5.80
C TRP A 186 8.33 16.84 -5.12
N PRO A 187 8.77 18.05 -4.73
CA PRO A 187 7.86 19.02 -4.09
C PRO A 187 6.73 19.53 -4.99
N LEU A 188 6.79 19.23 -6.29
CA LEU A 188 5.85 19.70 -7.32
C LEU A 188 4.92 18.58 -7.83
N GLN A 189 5.12 17.34 -7.37
CA GLN A 189 4.30 16.19 -7.75
C GLN A 189 3.07 16.07 -6.87
N SER A 190 2.05 15.38 -7.39
CA SER A 190 0.95 14.89 -6.57
C SER A 190 1.40 13.64 -5.82
N TYR A 191 0.99 13.54 -4.55
CA TYR A 191 1.24 12.39 -3.68
C TYR A 191 -0.01 11.52 -3.51
N ARG A 192 -1.07 11.86 -4.23
CA ARG A 192 -2.32 11.16 -4.14
C ARG A 192 -2.13 9.69 -4.50
N THR A 193 -2.66 8.82 -3.64
CA THR A 193 -2.67 7.37 -3.86
C THR A 193 -4.09 6.88 -4.07
N THR A 194 -4.30 5.97 -5.00
CA THR A 194 -5.59 5.33 -5.26
C THR A 194 -6.02 4.44 -4.11
N GLY A 195 -5.10 3.70 -3.49
CA GLY A 195 -5.35 2.82 -2.33
C GLY A 195 -5.60 3.54 -1.00
N LYS A 196 -5.56 4.90 -0.96
CA LYS A 196 -5.86 5.69 0.25
C LYS A 196 -5.09 5.24 1.48
N GLY A 197 -3.82 4.90 1.31
CA GLY A 197 -2.93 4.45 2.37
C GLY A 197 -2.96 2.94 2.65
N PHE A 198 -3.74 2.16 1.90
CA PHE A 198 -3.65 0.70 1.91
C PHE A 198 -2.44 0.22 1.10
N GLY A 199 -1.70 -0.75 1.62
CA GLY A 199 -0.54 -1.36 0.98
C GLY A 199 -0.63 -2.89 1.06
N PRO A 200 -1.33 -3.54 0.10
CA PRO A 200 -1.53 -4.98 0.14
C PRO A 200 -0.22 -5.75 0.01
N LEU A 201 -0.08 -6.83 0.79
CA LEU A 201 1.00 -7.80 0.68
C LEU A 201 0.51 -9.05 -0.04
N TYR A 202 1.30 -9.56 -0.97
CA TYR A 202 0.86 -10.66 -1.83
C TYR A 202 1.51 -12.01 -1.53
N THR A 203 2.55 -12.04 -0.70
CA THR A 203 3.16 -13.27 -0.20
C THR A 203 2.18 -14.05 0.69
N THR A 204 2.40 -15.34 0.83
CA THR A 204 1.61 -16.17 1.75
C THR A 204 2.58 -17.09 2.50
N GLU A 205 2.56 -16.97 3.82
CA GLU A 205 3.23 -17.89 4.73
C GLU A 205 2.20 -18.46 5.69
N SER A 206 2.36 -19.73 6.04
CA SER A 206 1.41 -20.45 6.90
C SER A 206 1.87 -20.40 8.33
N TYR A 207 0.98 -19.97 9.21
CA TYR A 207 1.15 -19.95 10.66
C TYR A 207 -0.01 -20.64 11.36
N GLU A 208 0.19 -20.95 12.62
CA GLU A 208 -0.87 -21.39 13.53
C GLU A 208 -1.14 -20.26 14.53
N LEU A 209 -2.41 -20.02 14.81
CA LEU A 209 -2.78 -19.09 15.88
C LEU A 209 -2.29 -19.67 17.20
N HIS A 210 -1.57 -18.88 17.97
CA HIS A 210 -1.20 -19.17 19.34
C HIS A 210 -1.93 -18.19 20.26
N GLU A 211 -3.00 -18.65 20.91
CA GLU A 211 -3.64 -17.91 21.97
C GLU A 211 -3.25 -18.54 23.33
N PRO A 212 -2.68 -17.78 24.28
CA PRO A 212 -2.31 -18.31 25.58
C PRO A 212 -3.51 -18.87 26.32
N SER A 213 -3.34 -20.01 27.01
CA SER A 213 -4.40 -20.66 27.80
C SER A 213 -4.86 -19.81 29.01
N GLU A 214 -4.06 -18.84 29.44
CA GLU A 214 -4.36 -17.89 30.50
C GLU A 214 -3.86 -16.50 30.10
N ILE A 215 -4.77 -15.55 30.04
CA ILE A 215 -4.50 -14.14 29.72
C ILE A 215 -4.84 -13.31 30.95
N THR A 216 -3.85 -12.68 31.56
CA THR A 216 -4.04 -11.86 32.77
C THR A 216 -3.86 -10.38 32.44
N PRO A 217 -4.91 -9.54 32.49
CA PRO A 217 -4.80 -8.12 32.20
C PRO A 217 -3.71 -7.46 33.05
N ASN A 218 -2.65 -6.96 32.42
CA ASN A 218 -1.51 -6.40 33.12
C ASN A 218 -1.09 -5.03 32.57
N GLY A 219 -1.57 -3.97 33.19
CA GLY A 219 -1.20 -2.60 32.84
C GLY A 219 0.16 -2.16 33.38
N GLU A 220 0.78 -2.91 34.28
CA GLU A 220 2.10 -2.54 34.83
C GLU A 220 3.21 -2.71 33.78
N ILE A 221 3.07 -3.69 32.89
CA ILE A 221 4.01 -3.93 31.81
C ILE A 221 3.80 -2.97 30.62
N ALA A 222 2.60 -2.42 30.46
CA ALA A 222 2.33 -1.43 29.43
C ALA A 222 3.07 -0.12 29.75
N TYR A 223 3.75 0.41 28.76
CA TYR A 223 4.55 1.61 28.94
C TYR A 223 3.70 2.82 29.39
N ALA A 224 4.20 3.54 30.38
CA ALA A 224 3.45 4.65 31.00
C ALA A 224 3.01 5.72 29.98
N TRP A 225 3.85 6.04 28.98
CA TRP A 225 3.50 6.99 27.94
C TRP A 225 2.44 6.47 26.98
N SER A 226 2.45 5.16 26.65
CA SER A 226 1.41 4.55 25.83
C SER A 226 0.04 4.69 26.50
N LYS A 227 -0.04 4.44 27.81
CA LYS A 227 -1.28 4.63 28.59
C LYS A 227 -1.76 6.08 28.57
N VAL A 228 -0.86 7.05 28.74
CA VAL A 228 -1.19 8.49 28.68
C VAL A 228 -1.72 8.88 27.31
N TYR A 229 -1.17 8.37 26.22
CA TYR A 229 -1.61 8.71 24.88
C TYR A 229 -2.90 7.99 24.47
N LEU A 230 -3.13 6.76 24.95
CA LEU A 230 -4.44 6.11 24.82
C LEU A 230 -5.52 6.93 25.53
N GLN A 231 -5.28 7.40 26.77
CA GLN A 231 -6.18 8.30 27.47
C GLN A 231 -6.45 9.56 26.67
N LYS A 232 -5.42 10.21 26.11
CA LYS A 232 -5.56 11.40 25.27
C LYS A 232 -6.40 11.15 24.02
N LEU A 233 -6.29 9.98 23.38
CA LEU A 233 -7.14 9.61 22.24
C LEU A 233 -8.61 9.50 22.64
N VAL A 234 -8.90 8.86 23.78
CA VAL A 234 -10.25 8.77 24.32
C VAL A 234 -10.81 10.15 24.68
N GLU A 235 -10.02 11.01 25.31
CA GLU A 235 -10.43 12.37 25.62
C GLU A 235 -10.66 13.20 24.35
N LEU A 236 -9.80 13.05 23.36
CA LEU A 236 -9.90 13.75 22.07
C LEU A 236 -11.18 13.37 21.34
N SER A 237 -11.56 12.09 21.31
CA SER A 237 -12.80 11.64 20.69
C SER A 237 -14.02 12.31 21.31
N LYS A 238 -14.08 12.39 22.65
CA LYS A 238 -15.15 13.07 23.39
C LYS A 238 -15.19 14.57 23.13
N GLN A 239 -14.01 15.20 23.00
CA GLN A 239 -13.89 16.66 22.76
C GLN A 239 -14.28 17.04 21.32
N GLN A 240 -13.91 16.22 20.35
CA GLN A 240 -14.12 16.50 18.92
C GLN A 240 -15.41 15.88 18.37
N GLY A 241 -16.02 14.95 19.10
CA GLY A 241 -17.32 14.36 18.76
C GLY A 241 -17.28 13.25 17.72
N PHE A 242 -16.11 12.67 17.43
CA PHE A 242 -16.02 11.47 16.62
C PHE A 242 -16.11 10.21 17.49
N GLN A 243 -16.54 9.09 16.90
CA GLN A 243 -16.51 7.79 17.55
C GLN A 243 -15.11 7.20 17.46
N LEU A 244 -14.58 6.69 18.58
CA LEU A 244 -13.31 5.99 18.63
C LEU A 244 -13.57 4.49 18.67
N VAL A 245 -12.87 3.72 17.82
CA VAL A 245 -12.85 2.26 17.80
C VAL A 245 -11.41 1.82 17.94
N ALA A 246 -11.12 0.94 18.89
CA ALA A 246 -9.83 0.29 19.02
C ALA A 246 -9.82 -1.02 18.24
N VAL A 247 -8.74 -1.33 17.56
CA VAL A 247 -8.54 -2.57 16.81
C VAL A 247 -7.14 -3.12 17.06
N ASN A 248 -7.00 -4.43 17.04
CA ASN A 248 -5.72 -5.12 17.02
C ASN A 248 -5.74 -6.14 15.88
N PHE A 249 -4.90 -5.94 14.87
CA PHE A 249 -4.87 -6.80 13.67
C PHE A 249 -4.04 -8.07 13.91
N PRO A 250 -4.25 -9.15 13.14
CA PRO A 250 -3.53 -10.41 13.29
C PRO A 250 -2.03 -10.27 13.04
N TYR A 251 -1.25 -10.86 13.92
CA TYR A 251 0.19 -11.12 13.80
C TYR A 251 0.56 -12.25 14.78
N ILE A 252 1.80 -12.73 14.75
CA ILE A 252 2.26 -13.74 15.69
C ILE A 252 2.75 -13.05 16.97
N ALA A 253 1.86 -12.94 17.95
CA ALA A 253 2.08 -12.20 19.19
C ALA A 253 2.79 -13.05 20.25
N GLU A 254 3.55 -12.40 21.14
CA GLU A 254 4.11 -13.01 22.35
C GLU A 254 3.04 -13.03 23.47
N ASP A 255 3.12 -13.99 24.39
CA ASP A 255 2.16 -14.14 25.50
C ASP A 255 1.97 -12.85 26.30
N VAL A 256 3.07 -12.14 26.56
CA VAL A 256 3.07 -10.88 27.32
C VAL A 256 2.27 -9.77 26.63
N GLU A 257 2.14 -9.82 25.31
CA GLU A 257 1.40 -8.82 24.54
C GLU A 257 -0.12 -9.01 24.70
N TYR A 258 -0.58 -10.26 24.84
CA TYR A 258 -1.98 -10.54 25.16
C TYR A 258 -2.41 -9.94 26.51
N ASP A 259 -1.53 -9.94 27.51
CA ASP A 259 -1.79 -9.31 28.80
C ASP A 259 -1.93 -7.78 28.69
N ILE A 260 -1.11 -7.15 27.84
CA ILE A 260 -1.19 -5.71 27.53
C ILE A 260 -2.52 -5.41 26.82
N PHE A 261 -2.90 -6.21 25.83
CA PHE A 261 -4.14 -5.99 25.08
C PHE A 261 -5.38 -6.28 25.94
N ALA A 262 -5.35 -7.26 26.81
CA ALA A 262 -6.43 -7.51 27.75
C ALA A 262 -6.64 -6.32 28.71
N TRP A 263 -5.56 -5.70 29.20
CA TRP A 263 -5.64 -4.46 29.97
C TRP A 263 -6.19 -3.31 29.12
N THR A 264 -5.71 -3.17 27.89
CA THR A 264 -6.16 -2.13 26.94
C THR A 264 -7.64 -2.26 26.64
N ARG A 265 -8.13 -3.50 26.43
CA ARG A 265 -9.56 -3.81 26.25
C ARG A 265 -10.38 -3.35 27.46
N GLY A 266 -9.98 -3.74 28.65
CA GLY A 266 -10.67 -3.31 29.87
C GLY A 266 -10.69 -1.80 30.07
N TYR A 267 -9.63 -1.10 29.67
CA TYR A 267 -9.59 0.36 29.68
C TYR A 267 -10.57 0.95 28.61
N CYS A 268 -10.61 0.41 27.43
CA CYS A 268 -11.51 0.83 26.35
C CYS A 268 -12.98 0.63 26.76
N GLU A 269 -13.32 -0.55 27.30
CA GLU A 269 -14.67 -0.86 27.79
C GLU A 269 -15.15 0.11 28.87
N GLN A 270 -14.30 0.42 29.85
CA GLN A 270 -14.61 1.38 30.93
C GLN A 270 -14.86 2.79 30.39
N ASN A 271 -14.34 3.12 29.21
CA ASN A 271 -14.51 4.42 28.56
C ASN A 271 -15.54 4.42 27.43
N GLY A 272 -16.22 3.31 27.18
CA GLY A 272 -17.22 3.18 26.12
C GLY A 272 -16.63 3.15 24.71
N VAL A 273 -15.38 2.69 24.58
CA VAL A 273 -14.69 2.50 23.30
C VAL A 273 -14.76 1.03 22.91
N PRO A 274 -15.43 0.67 21.80
CA PRO A 274 -15.39 -0.70 21.28
C PRO A 274 -13.96 -1.13 20.96
N PHE A 275 -13.65 -2.41 21.24
CA PHE A 275 -12.36 -3.00 20.93
C PHE A 275 -12.54 -4.32 20.17
N ILE A 276 -12.02 -4.37 18.95
CA ILE A 276 -12.02 -5.55 18.08
C ILE A 276 -10.61 -6.14 18.09
N ASP A 277 -10.45 -7.31 18.68
CA ASP A 277 -9.15 -7.95 18.86
C ASP A 277 -9.06 -9.22 18.02
N TYR A 278 -8.44 -9.10 16.85
CA TYR A 278 -8.29 -10.22 15.93
C TYR A 278 -7.17 -11.22 16.31
N LEU A 279 -6.46 -10.99 17.43
CA LEU A 279 -5.58 -12.00 18.01
C LEU A 279 -6.33 -13.08 18.77
N LEU A 280 -7.63 -12.86 19.08
CA LEU A 280 -8.46 -13.86 19.74
C LEU A 280 -9.08 -14.80 18.71
N GLU A 281 -9.07 -16.09 19.01
CA GLU A 281 -9.55 -17.15 18.13
C GLU A 281 -11.00 -16.90 17.67
N ASP A 282 -11.89 -16.55 18.60
CA ASP A 282 -13.30 -16.30 18.28
C ASP A 282 -13.46 -15.14 17.30
N THR A 283 -12.76 -14.01 17.53
CA THR A 283 -12.86 -12.81 16.67
C THR A 283 -12.24 -13.09 15.28
N ALA A 284 -11.11 -13.78 15.22
CA ALA A 284 -10.49 -14.18 13.96
C ALA A 284 -11.44 -15.12 13.17
N ALA A 285 -12.07 -16.08 13.84
CA ALA A 285 -13.03 -17.00 13.22
C ALA A 285 -14.29 -16.28 12.71
N GLU A 286 -14.83 -15.29 13.45
CA GLU A 286 -15.96 -14.45 13.02
C GLU A 286 -15.62 -13.65 11.74
N ALA A 287 -14.39 -13.20 11.61
CA ALA A 287 -13.89 -12.55 10.40
C ALA A 287 -13.61 -13.55 9.26
N GLY A 288 -13.65 -14.85 9.52
CA GLY A 288 -13.24 -15.90 8.59
C GLY A 288 -11.75 -15.89 8.30
N PHE A 289 -10.94 -15.32 9.20
CA PHE A 289 -9.48 -15.22 9.05
C PHE A 289 -8.81 -16.55 9.39
N ASP A 290 -7.85 -16.95 8.57
CA ASP A 290 -7.10 -18.21 8.70
C ASP A 290 -5.60 -17.93 8.65
N TYR A 291 -4.93 -18.12 9.78
CA TYR A 291 -3.48 -17.92 9.89
C TYR A 291 -2.66 -18.80 8.94
N GLY A 292 -3.23 -19.92 8.47
CA GLY A 292 -2.60 -20.81 7.49
C GLY A 292 -2.55 -20.25 6.07
N THR A 293 -3.43 -19.33 5.71
CA THR A 293 -3.60 -18.85 4.32
C THR A 293 -3.60 -17.34 4.16
N ASP A 294 -3.84 -16.58 5.23
CA ASP A 294 -4.15 -15.15 5.18
C ASP A 294 -3.00 -14.27 5.72
N MET A 295 -1.89 -14.87 6.14
CA MET A 295 -0.67 -14.18 6.55
C MET A 295 0.28 -13.98 5.37
N ALA A 296 0.92 -12.82 5.29
CA ALA A 296 2.01 -12.55 4.36
C ALA A 296 3.35 -13.02 4.92
N GLU A 297 3.55 -12.77 6.19
CA GLU A 297 4.67 -13.19 7.02
C GLU A 297 4.26 -13.02 8.51
N HIS A 298 5.14 -13.29 9.48
CA HIS A 298 4.80 -13.36 10.91
C HIS A 298 4.15 -12.09 11.50
N ALA A 299 4.39 -10.91 10.92
CA ALA A 299 3.88 -9.64 11.44
C ALA A 299 2.70 -9.07 10.63
N HIS A 300 2.46 -9.53 9.42
CA HIS A 300 1.47 -8.89 8.54
C HIS A 300 0.56 -9.87 7.83
N VAL A 301 -0.67 -9.45 7.62
CA VAL A 301 -1.65 -10.17 6.81
C VAL A 301 -1.39 -9.95 5.32
N ASN A 302 -1.78 -10.94 4.50
CA ASN A 302 -1.75 -10.77 3.06
C ASN A 302 -3.07 -10.16 2.53
N TYR A 303 -3.14 -9.93 1.22
CA TYR A 303 -4.30 -9.33 0.57
C TYR A 303 -5.62 -10.09 0.79
N LYS A 304 -5.57 -11.43 0.97
CA LYS A 304 -6.76 -12.27 1.27
C LYS A 304 -7.25 -12.03 2.69
N GLY A 305 -6.30 -12.02 3.65
CA GLY A 305 -6.56 -11.68 5.04
C GLY A 305 -7.10 -10.27 5.17
N ALA A 306 -6.48 -9.32 4.48
CA ALA A 306 -6.93 -7.92 4.44
C ALA A 306 -8.38 -7.79 3.97
N ALA A 307 -8.76 -8.51 2.91
CA ALA A 307 -10.13 -8.48 2.39
C ALA A 307 -11.15 -8.98 3.42
N LYS A 308 -10.84 -10.08 4.13
CA LYS A 308 -11.70 -10.65 5.19
C LYS A 308 -11.84 -9.71 6.39
N LEU A 309 -10.72 -9.16 6.87
CA LEU A 309 -10.70 -8.21 7.99
C LEU A 309 -11.41 -6.91 7.64
N THR A 310 -11.21 -6.39 6.43
CA THR A 310 -11.89 -5.20 5.93
C THR A 310 -13.41 -5.42 5.88
N ALA A 311 -13.88 -6.55 5.36
CA ALA A 311 -15.30 -6.88 5.31
C ALA A 311 -15.91 -7.00 6.71
N HIS A 312 -15.23 -7.67 7.65
CA HIS A 312 -15.69 -7.79 9.04
C HIS A 312 -15.75 -6.43 9.75
N LEU A 313 -14.67 -5.63 9.66
CA LEU A 313 -14.62 -4.30 10.24
C LEU A 313 -15.65 -3.37 9.60
N GLY A 314 -15.83 -3.42 8.28
CA GLY A 314 -16.83 -2.65 7.55
C GLY A 314 -18.26 -2.95 8.01
N ARG A 315 -18.61 -4.22 8.15
CA ARG A 315 -19.90 -4.65 8.70
C ARG A 315 -20.10 -4.08 10.11
N PHE A 316 -19.12 -4.23 11.02
CA PHE A 316 -19.19 -3.66 12.36
C PHE A 316 -19.42 -2.14 12.33
N LEU A 317 -18.69 -1.41 11.49
CA LEU A 317 -18.81 0.04 11.38
C LEU A 317 -20.21 0.45 10.90
N HIS A 318 -20.78 -0.23 9.90
CA HIS A 318 -22.10 0.07 9.36
C HIS A 318 -23.27 -0.34 10.27
N GLU A 319 -23.12 -1.40 11.05
CA GLU A 319 -24.13 -1.82 12.03
C GLU A 319 -24.21 -0.87 13.23
N ASN A 320 -23.10 -0.21 13.59
CA ASN A 320 -23.01 0.58 14.82
C ASN A 320 -23.01 2.09 14.61
N TYR A 321 -22.67 2.57 13.38
CA TYR A 321 -22.52 4.00 13.10
C TYR A 321 -23.27 4.39 11.82
N ASP A 322 -23.87 5.59 11.85
CA ASP A 322 -24.54 6.18 10.69
C ASP A 322 -23.48 6.75 9.70
N LEU A 323 -22.94 5.87 8.87
CA LEU A 323 -21.97 6.22 7.83
C LEU A 323 -22.69 6.47 6.50
N PRO A 324 -22.33 7.53 5.73
CA PRO A 324 -22.97 7.83 4.47
C PRO A 324 -22.53 6.88 3.35
N ASP A 325 -23.43 6.68 2.38
CA ASP A 325 -23.12 6.06 1.10
C ASP A 325 -22.92 7.17 0.04
N HIS A 326 -21.70 7.31 -0.46
CA HIS A 326 -21.32 8.33 -1.43
C HIS A 326 -21.31 7.83 -2.89
N ARG A 327 -21.70 6.58 -3.14
CA ARG A 327 -21.73 6.03 -4.50
C ARG A 327 -22.74 6.78 -5.36
N GLY A 328 -22.30 7.14 -6.57
CA GLY A 328 -23.12 7.93 -7.51
C GLY A 328 -23.18 9.43 -7.22
N ASP A 329 -22.56 9.93 -6.16
CA ASP A 329 -22.40 11.38 -5.93
C ASP A 329 -21.24 11.91 -6.76
N ALA A 330 -21.50 12.89 -7.64
CA ALA A 330 -20.49 13.49 -8.50
C ALA A 330 -19.31 14.12 -7.73
N ALA A 331 -19.51 14.52 -6.47
CA ALA A 331 -18.43 15.03 -5.62
C ALA A 331 -17.41 13.94 -5.26
N TYR A 332 -17.82 12.66 -5.33
CA TYR A 332 -17.01 11.48 -5.00
C TYR A 332 -16.66 10.61 -6.22
N ALA A 333 -16.92 11.08 -7.46
CA ALA A 333 -16.61 10.34 -8.69
C ALA A 333 -15.14 9.87 -8.79
N GLN A 334 -14.22 10.60 -8.11
CA GLN A 334 -12.82 10.20 -8.04
C GLN A 334 -12.61 8.92 -7.21
N TRP A 335 -13.45 8.65 -6.22
CA TRP A 335 -13.41 7.42 -5.43
C TRP A 335 -13.80 6.20 -6.28
N GLU A 336 -14.81 6.35 -7.15
CA GLU A 336 -15.19 5.29 -8.09
C GLU A 336 -14.05 4.99 -9.07
N ALA A 337 -13.39 6.04 -9.58
CA ALA A 337 -12.23 5.88 -10.44
C ALA A 337 -11.04 5.22 -9.74
N ASP A 338 -10.77 5.58 -8.48
CA ASP A 338 -9.71 5.00 -7.68
C ASP A 338 -9.99 3.52 -7.36
N ALA A 339 -11.23 3.18 -7.00
CA ALA A 339 -11.64 1.80 -6.76
C ALA A 339 -11.44 0.92 -8.00
N ALA A 340 -11.81 1.42 -9.18
CA ALA A 340 -11.58 0.72 -10.44
C ALA A 340 -10.08 0.46 -10.70
N VAL A 341 -9.20 1.42 -10.37
CA VAL A 341 -7.75 1.25 -10.50
C VAL A 341 -7.24 0.20 -9.51
N GLU A 342 -7.66 0.25 -8.24
CA GLU A 342 -7.21 -0.72 -7.23
C GLU A 342 -7.68 -2.14 -7.54
N ASN A 343 -8.91 -2.31 -8.03
CA ASN A 343 -9.39 -3.60 -8.50
C ASN A 343 -8.55 -4.14 -9.66
N ARG A 344 -8.17 -3.27 -10.59
CA ARG A 344 -7.30 -3.65 -11.69
C ARG A 344 -5.91 -4.05 -11.18
N ASN A 345 -5.32 -3.27 -10.29
CA ASN A 345 -4.03 -3.60 -9.66
C ASN A 345 -4.08 -4.96 -8.97
N LEU A 346 -5.17 -5.26 -8.26
CA LEU A 346 -5.36 -6.56 -7.60
C LEU A 346 -5.45 -7.70 -8.61
N GLN A 347 -6.21 -7.54 -9.70
CA GLN A 347 -6.30 -8.53 -10.78
C GLN A 347 -4.93 -8.78 -11.42
N ASP A 348 -4.20 -7.73 -11.76
CA ASP A 348 -2.85 -7.81 -12.33
C ASP A 348 -1.89 -8.56 -11.40
N MET A 349 -1.92 -8.26 -10.10
CA MET A 349 -1.08 -8.95 -9.11
C MET A 349 -1.48 -10.41 -8.93
N GLN A 350 -2.78 -10.73 -8.89
CA GLN A 350 -3.25 -12.12 -8.82
C GLN A 350 -2.81 -12.94 -10.04
N LEU A 351 -2.74 -12.32 -11.20
CA LEU A 351 -2.21 -12.93 -12.42
C LEU A 351 -0.70 -13.16 -12.30
N CYS A 352 0.06 -12.17 -11.83
CA CYS A 352 1.52 -12.27 -11.63
C CYS A 352 1.93 -13.33 -10.60
N MET A 353 1.06 -13.66 -9.65
CA MET A 353 1.32 -14.68 -8.62
C MET A 353 0.99 -16.12 -9.07
N THR A 354 0.45 -16.28 -10.27
CA THR A 354 0.04 -17.57 -10.77
C THR A 354 1.24 -18.38 -11.22
N ASN A 355 1.40 -19.58 -10.68
CA ASN A 355 2.49 -20.51 -11.01
C ASN A 355 2.06 -21.69 -11.89
N GLN A 356 0.76 -21.83 -12.16
CA GLN A 356 0.18 -22.85 -13.02
C GLN A 356 -0.33 -22.23 -14.30
N LEU A 357 -0.04 -22.87 -15.44
CA LEU A 357 -0.44 -22.35 -16.76
C LEU A 357 -1.95 -22.27 -16.93
N ASP A 358 -2.69 -23.27 -16.50
CA ASP A 358 -4.16 -23.33 -16.61
C ASP A 358 -4.82 -22.17 -15.79
N ASP A 359 -4.33 -21.92 -14.58
CA ASP A 359 -4.78 -20.80 -13.76
C ASP A 359 -4.44 -19.44 -14.37
N LEU A 360 -3.24 -19.31 -14.96
CA LEU A 360 -2.82 -18.08 -15.64
C LEU A 360 -3.74 -17.78 -16.81
N LEU A 361 -4.00 -18.76 -17.67
CA LEU A 361 -4.88 -18.60 -18.81
C LEU A 361 -6.33 -18.29 -18.38
N THR A 362 -6.82 -19.00 -17.34
CA THR A 362 -8.15 -18.72 -16.79
C THR A 362 -8.30 -17.26 -16.35
N LYS A 363 -7.28 -16.70 -15.70
CA LYS A 363 -7.32 -15.28 -15.26
C LYS A 363 -7.06 -14.29 -16.37
N ALA A 364 -6.20 -14.64 -17.33
CA ALA A 364 -5.81 -13.73 -18.40
C ALA A 364 -6.82 -13.67 -19.55
N GLU A 365 -7.66 -14.71 -19.75
CA GLU A 365 -8.63 -14.79 -20.85
C GLU A 365 -10.02 -14.27 -20.46
N ASN A 366 -10.07 -13.25 -19.61
CA ASN A 366 -11.33 -12.61 -19.19
C ASN A 366 -11.80 -11.46 -20.09
N GLY A 367 -11.05 -11.15 -21.16
CA GLY A 367 -11.38 -10.06 -22.09
C GLY A 367 -10.65 -8.75 -21.81
N ASP A 368 -10.02 -8.60 -20.65
CA ASP A 368 -9.29 -7.39 -20.23
C ASP A 368 -7.82 -7.41 -20.64
N TYR A 369 -7.32 -8.57 -21.06
CA TYR A 369 -5.91 -8.76 -21.40
C TYR A 369 -5.73 -9.25 -22.84
N LEU A 370 -4.53 -8.97 -23.34
CA LEU A 370 -3.94 -9.58 -24.51
C LEU A 370 -2.88 -10.58 -24.04
N VAL A 371 -2.94 -11.81 -24.54
CA VAL A 371 -1.98 -12.85 -24.21
C VAL A 371 -1.23 -13.27 -25.45
N LEU A 372 0.09 -13.29 -25.40
CA LEU A 372 0.94 -13.75 -26.48
C LEU A 372 1.91 -14.80 -25.96
N MET A 373 1.91 -15.96 -26.61
CA MET A 373 2.70 -17.11 -26.22
C MET A 373 3.59 -17.59 -27.37
N ALA A 374 4.81 -17.95 -27.05
CA ALA A 374 5.79 -18.46 -28.01
C ALA A 374 6.56 -19.64 -27.41
N ALA A 375 6.66 -20.73 -28.13
CA ALA A 375 7.42 -21.88 -27.73
C ALA A 375 8.62 -22.11 -28.64
N CYS A 376 9.76 -22.47 -28.04
CA CYS A 376 10.98 -22.87 -28.75
C CYS A 376 11.81 -23.83 -27.88
N GLY A 377 12.72 -24.57 -28.50
CA GLY A 377 13.62 -25.50 -27.85
C GLY A 377 12.97 -26.84 -27.46
N ASP A 378 13.65 -27.60 -26.64
CA ASP A 378 13.24 -28.92 -26.23
C ASP A 378 12.28 -28.86 -25.05
N LEU A 379 11.10 -29.48 -25.21
CA LEU A 379 10.10 -29.63 -24.16
C LEU A 379 10.19 -31.08 -23.64
N SER A 380 10.48 -31.29 -22.35
CA SER A 380 10.50 -32.64 -21.78
C SER A 380 9.10 -33.29 -21.93
N ALA A 381 9.07 -34.60 -22.12
CA ALA A 381 7.82 -35.33 -22.43
C ALA A 381 6.77 -35.21 -21.30
N ALA A 382 7.19 -35.05 -20.04
CA ALA A 382 6.29 -34.94 -18.90
C ALA A 382 5.61 -33.56 -18.85
N ASP A 383 6.39 -32.50 -19.02
CA ASP A 383 5.87 -31.11 -18.95
C ASP A 383 5.16 -30.72 -20.26
N ALA A 384 5.60 -31.29 -21.39
CA ALA A 384 4.92 -31.10 -22.67
C ALA A 384 3.47 -31.57 -22.64
N SER A 385 3.16 -32.64 -21.89
CA SER A 385 1.78 -33.11 -21.77
C SER A 385 0.89 -32.15 -20.96
N SER A 386 1.39 -31.61 -19.86
CA SER A 386 0.63 -30.65 -19.04
C SER A 386 0.40 -29.32 -19.75
N VAL A 387 1.42 -28.78 -20.43
CA VAL A 387 1.31 -27.60 -21.27
C VAL A 387 0.33 -27.81 -22.42
N THR A 388 0.41 -28.95 -23.10
CA THR A 388 -0.53 -29.31 -24.17
C THR A 388 -1.95 -29.40 -23.64
N ALA A 389 -2.19 -30.03 -22.50
CA ALA A 389 -3.49 -30.18 -21.90
C ALA A 389 -4.09 -28.79 -21.50
N ALA A 390 -3.31 -27.94 -20.86
CA ALA A 390 -3.73 -26.61 -20.48
C ALA A 390 -4.14 -25.77 -21.71
N LEU A 391 -3.30 -25.73 -22.74
CA LEU A 391 -3.63 -24.99 -23.98
C LEU A 391 -4.86 -25.55 -24.68
N GLN A 392 -5.05 -26.89 -24.71
CA GLN A 392 -6.24 -27.50 -25.28
C GLN A 392 -7.51 -27.19 -24.50
N ASN A 393 -7.44 -27.19 -23.16
CA ASN A 393 -8.56 -26.83 -22.30
C ASN A 393 -9.04 -25.40 -22.58
N HIS A 394 -8.13 -24.51 -22.92
CA HIS A 394 -8.41 -23.11 -23.29
C HIS A 394 -8.70 -22.89 -24.77
N GLY A 395 -8.92 -23.96 -25.52
CA GLY A 395 -9.39 -23.89 -26.92
C GLY A 395 -8.30 -23.62 -27.96
N TYR A 396 -7.02 -23.66 -27.57
CA TYR A 396 -5.94 -23.55 -28.55
C TYR A 396 -5.78 -24.83 -29.35
N ASN A 397 -5.61 -24.66 -30.66
CA ASN A 397 -5.25 -25.79 -31.51
C ASN A 397 -3.76 -26.09 -31.39
N ILE A 398 -3.44 -27.13 -30.70
CA ILE A 398 -2.07 -27.57 -30.45
C ILE A 398 -1.93 -29.08 -30.70
N GLN A 399 -0.89 -29.42 -31.45
CA GLN A 399 -0.39 -30.80 -31.49
C GLN A 399 0.56 -30.99 -30.32
N PRO A 400 0.69 -32.21 -29.77
CA PRO A 400 1.66 -32.49 -28.73
C PRO A 400 3.02 -31.89 -29.12
N PHE A 401 3.66 -31.21 -28.17
CA PHE A 401 4.99 -30.65 -28.40
C PHE A 401 5.96 -31.80 -28.75
N ALA A 402 6.46 -31.77 -29.98
CA ALA A 402 7.58 -32.64 -30.38
C ALA A 402 8.88 -31.84 -30.18
N GLU A 403 9.99 -32.57 -30.04
CA GLU A 403 11.33 -31.96 -29.98
C GLU A 403 11.50 -30.90 -31.07
N ASN A 404 11.90 -29.71 -30.65
CA ASN A 404 12.23 -28.55 -31.53
C ASN A 404 11.10 -28.06 -32.45
N GLN A 405 9.81 -28.26 -32.10
CA GLN A 405 8.74 -27.63 -32.83
C GLN A 405 8.36 -26.26 -32.27
N PRO A 406 8.71 -25.15 -32.93
CA PRO A 406 8.26 -23.85 -32.54
C PRO A 406 6.75 -23.68 -32.75
N GLY A 407 6.14 -22.77 -31.97
CA GLY A 407 4.73 -22.43 -32.12
C GLY A 407 4.42 -21.08 -31.51
N LEU A 408 3.35 -20.48 -32.00
CA LEU A 408 2.80 -19.21 -31.51
C LEU A 408 1.32 -19.38 -31.19
N TRP A 409 0.89 -18.85 -30.08
CA TRP A 409 -0.51 -18.78 -29.67
C TRP A 409 -0.81 -17.41 -29.11
N CYS A 410 -2.03 -16.96 -29.28
CA CYS A 410 -2.45 -15.69 -28.69
C CYS A 410 -3.93 -15.69 -28.33
N PHE A 411 -4.28 -14.83 -27.40
CA PHE A 411 -5.62 -14.41 -27.08
C PHE A 411 -5.72 -12.88 -27.29
N ASP A 412 -6.60 -12.46 -28.17
CA ASP A 412 -6.77 -11.06 -28.57
C ASP A 412 -7.84 -10.32 -27.74
N GLY A 413 -8.23 -10.90 -26.61
CA GLY A 413 -9.30 -10.43 -25.76
C GLY A 413 -10.69 -10.93 -26.22
N SER A 414 -10.77 -11.82 -27.22
CA SER A 414 -12.02 -12.40 -27.71
C SER A 414 -11.94 -13.89 -27.98
N ALA A 415 -10.89 -14.38 -28.64
CA ALA A 415 -10.75 -15.78 -29.00
C ALA A 415 -9.29 -16.25 -29.05
N PRO A 416 -9.03 -17.53 -28.72
CA PRO A 416 -7.72 -18.13 -28.87
C PRO A 416 -7.36 -18.34 -30.35
N THR A 417 -6.13 -18.01 -30.71
CA THR A 417 -5.57 -18.23 -32.05
C THR A 417 -4.27 -19.03 -31.95
N SER A 418 -4.04 -19.90 -32.90
CA SER A 418 -2.87 -20.79 -32.94
C SER A 418 -2.18 -20.72 -34.31
N LYS A 419 -0.84 -20.63 -34.28
CA LYS A 419 0.02 -20.66 -35.45
C LYS A 419 1.20 -21.62 -35.20
N PRO A 420 1.05 -22.89 -35.56
CA PRO A 420 2.13 -23.85 -35.40
C PRO A 420 3.29 -23.55 -36.35
N GLY A 421 4.51 -23.88 -35.93
CA GLY A 421 5.73 -23.69 -36.70
C GLY A 421 6.34 -22.29 -36.53
N THR A 422 7.32 -21.99 -37.37
CA THR A 422 8.01 -20.69 -37.38
C THR A 422 7.11 -19.60 -37.94
N GLY A 423 7.22 -18.38 -37.41
CA GLY A 423 6.45 -17.25 -37.92
C GLY A 423 6.41 -16.06 -37.00
N LYS A 424 5.44 -15.20 -37.28
CA LYS A 424 5.19 -13.98 -36.49
C LYS A 424 3.69 -13.82 -36.24
N ILE A 425 3.34 -13.39 -35.02
CA ILE A 425 2.01 -12.92 -34.63
C ILE A 425 2.16 -11.51 -34.05
N THR A 426 1.19 -10.66 -34.30
CA THR A 426 1.08 -9.31 -33.69
C THR A 426 -0.31 -9.12 -33.11
N LEU A 427 -0.38 -8.49 -31.95
CA LEU A 427 -1.62 -8.04 -31.33
C LEU A 427 -1.63 -6.52 -31.27
N THR A 428 -2.80 -5.93 -31.52
CA THR A 428 -2.99 -4.48 -31.58
C THR A 428 -3.99 -4.03 -30.51
N ALA A 429 -3.79 -2.81 -30.02
CA ALA A 429 -4.78 -2.05 -29.28
C ALA A 429 -4.91 -0.70 -29.98
N ASP A 430 -6.13 -0.23 -30.22
CA ASP A 430 -6.43 1.01 -30.96
C ASP A 430 -5.62 1.18 -32.28
N ASP A 431 -5.54 0.09 -33.07
CA ASP A 431 -4.78 -0.01 -34.33
C ASP A 431 -3.25 0.08 -34.20
N GLU A 432 -2.70 0.22 -33.00
CA GLU A 432 -1.25 0.18 -32.75
C GLU A 432 -0.79 -1.21 -32.33
N THR A 433 0.39 -1.64 -32.79
CA THR A 433 0.97 -2.92 -32.38
C THR A 433 1.50 -2.80 -30.96
N VAL A 434 0.88 -3.50 -30.01
CA VAL A 434 1.29 -3.51 -28.59
C VAL A 434 2.07 -4.74 -28.22
N LEU A 435 1.79 -5.89 -28.84
CA LEU A 435 2.55 -7.14 -28.66
C LEU A 435 2.94 -7.73 -30.02
N SER A 436 4.13 -8.30 -30.10
CA SER A 436 4.59 -9.03 -31.29
C SER A 436 5.47 -10.19 -30.87
N ALA A 437 5.19 -11.38 -31.38
CA ALA A 437 6.05 -12.55 -31.17
C ALA A 437 6.57 -13.11 -32.48
N GLU A 438 7.79 -13.60 -32.46
CA GLU A 438 8.42 -14.33 -33.56
C GLU A 438 9.13 -15.58 -33.05
N THR A 439 9.02 -16.67 -33.80
CA THR A 439 9.68 -17.94 -33.48
C THR A 439 10.54 -18.44 -34.62
N SER A 440 11.65 -19.04 -34.26
CA SER A 440 12.51 -19.86 -35.12
C SER A 440 12.72 -21.24 -34.48
N ALA A 441 13.52 -22.09 -35.07
CA ALA A 441 13.81 -23.42 -34.50
C ALA A 441 14.41 -23.31 -33.07
N ASP A 442 15.31 -22.37 -32.84
CA ASP A 442 16.10 -22.27 -31.61
C ASP A 442 15.80 -21.00 -30.78
N SER A 443 14.85 -20.17 -31.18
CA SER A 443 14.59 -18.87 -30.54
C SER A 443 13.13 -18.50 -30.62
N CYS A 444 12.61 -17.98 -29.50
CA CYS A 444 11.30 -17.33 -29.45
C CYS A 444 11.45 -15.97 -28.76
N LYS A 445 11.03 -14.92 -29.45
CA LYS A 445 11.07 -13.57 -28.95
C LYS A 445 9.65 -12.99 -28.88
N ILE A 446 9.38 -12.29 -27.79
CA ILE A 446 8.12 -11.54 -27.61
C ILE A 446 8.51 -10.10 -27.26
N PHE A 447 7.94 -9.18 -28.01
CA PHE A 447 8.15 -7.76 -27.86
C PHE A 447 6.86 -7.13 -27.31
N ALA A 448 7.00 -6.25 -26.34
CA ALA A 448 5.90 -5.42 -25.85
C ALA A 448 6.20 -3.94 -26.08
N LEU A 449 5.16 -3.14 -26.23
CA LEU A 449 5.27 -1.69 -26.36
C LEU A 449 5.71 -1.11 -25.00
N ASP A 450 6.83 -0.41 -25.03
CA ASP A 450 7.31 0.34 -23.89
C ASP A 450 6.65 1.71 -23.85
N SER A 451 5.92 2.00 -22.78
CA SER A 451 5.14 3.24 -22.63
C SER A 451 5.97 4.51 -22.50
N GLU A 452 7.26 4.41 -22.15
CA GLU A 452 8.15 5.57 -22.02
C GLU A 452 8.85 5.91 -23.35
N THR A 453 9.24 4.87 -24.08
CA THR A 453 9.99 5.04 -25.34
C THR A 453 9.14 4.94 -26.59
N GLU A 454 7.88 4.53 -26.46
CA GLU A 454 6.95 4.25 -27.58
C GLU A 454 7.54 3.24 -28.60
N LYS A 455 8.35 2.30 -28.14
CA LYS A 455 9.01 1.29 -28.96
C LYS A 455 8.70 -0.11 -28.45
N LEU A 456 8.63 -1.06 -29.40
CA LEU A 456 8.59 -2.48 -29.06
C LEU A 456 9.96 -2.92 -28.50
N THR A 457 9.99 -3.34 -27.25
CA THR A 457 11.17 -3.87 -26.56
C THR A 457 11.02 -5.37 -26.33
N ASP A 458 12.12 -6.10 -26.40
CA ASP A 458 12.15 -7.54 -26.15
C ASP A 458 11.94 -7.82 -24.66
N VAL A 459 10.79 -8.39 -24.35
CA VAL A 459 10.36 -8.75 -22.98
C VAL A 459 10.30 -10.26 -22.80
N SER A 460 10.74 -11.02 -23.82
CA SER A 460 10.77 -12.47 -23.76
C SER A 460 11.83 -12.94 -22.76
N ARG A 461 11.54 -14.05 -22.11
CA ARG A 461 12.55 -14.76 -21.31
C ARG A 461 13.52 -15.54 -22.20
N ASN A 462 13.14 -15.77 -23.47
CA ASN A 462 13.86 -16.54 -24.50
C ASN A 462 14.46 -17.84 -23.94
N ARG A 463 13.68 -18.53 -23.13
CA ARG A 463 14.07 -19.82 -22.51
C ARG A 463 13.45 -20.96 -23.30
N PRO A 464 14.10 -22.13 -23.34
CA PRO A 464 13.47 -23.34 -23.83
C PRO A 464 12.16 -23.62 -23.10
N GLY A 465 11.10 -23.88 -23.84
CA GLY A 465 9.75 -24.07 -23.30
C GLY A 465 8.77 -23.06 -23.82
N LEU A 466 7.71 -22.80 -23.05
CA LEU A 466 6.66 -21.85 -23.37
C LEU A 466 6.93 -20.50 -22.70
N ASN A 467 7.11 -19.47 -23.50
CA ASN A 467 7.25 -18.09 -23.03
C ASN A 467 5.92 -17.36 -23.21
N ILE A 468 5.46 -16.64 -22.21
CA ILE A 468 4.17 -15.97 -22.18
C ILE A 468 4.34 -14.52 -21.77
N VAL A 469 3.65 -13.65 -22.49
CA VAL A 469 3.54 -12.23 -22.17
C VAL A 469 2.06 -11.86 -22.13
N VAL A 470 1.67 -11.16 -21.09
CA VAL A 470 0.33 -10.61 -20.89
C VAL A 470 0.43 -9.10 -20.83
N ALA A 471 -0.42 -8.42 -21.61
CA ALA A 471 -0.55 -6.98 -21.59
C ALA A 471 -2.00 -6.57 -21.32
N ASP A 472 -2.19 -5.42 -20.70
CA ASP A 472 -3.49 -4.78 -20.55
C ASP A 472 -4.04 -4.40 -21.92
N LYS A 473 -5.26 -4.83 -22.22
CA LYS A 473 -5.87 -4.62 -23.54
C LYS A 473 -6.19 -3.17 -23.84
N ALA A 474 -6.58 -2.42 -22.81
CA ALA A 474 -7.00 -1.02 -22.98
C ALA A 474 -5.81 -0.07 -23.17
N THR A 475 -4.69 -0.36 -22.50
CA THR A 475 -3.52 0.52 -22.49
C THR A 475 -2.32 -0.02 -23.28
N GLY A 476 -2.35 -1.32 -23.64
CA GLY A 476 -1.21 -2.01 -24.25
C GLY A 476 -0.03 -2.24 -23.29
N LYS A 477 -0.16 -1.85 -22.02
CA LYS A 477 0.92 -1.90 -21.05
C LYS A 477 1.23 -3.34 -20.65
N LEU A 478 2.52 -3.67 -20.56
CA LEU A 478 2.99 -4.95 -20.06
C LEU A 478 2.53 -5.17 -18.61
N VAL A 479 1.85 -6.30 -18.36
CA VAL A 479 1.41 -6.76 -17.03
C VAL A 479 2.32 -7.86 -16.52
N TYR A 480 2.56 -8.90 -17.32
CA TYR A 480 3.30 -10.07 -16.88
C TYR A 480 4.14 -10.69 -18.00
N SER A 481 5.33 -11.19 -17.65
CA SER A 481 6.18 -11.98 -18.53
C SER A 481 6.71 -13.18 -17.77
N VAL A 482 6.43 -14.39 -18.24
CA VAL A 482 6.79 -15.64 -17.59
C VAL A 482 7.23 -16.67 -18.62
N SER A 483 8.08 -17.62 -18.21
CA SER A 483 8.39 -18.80 -19.02
C SER A 483 8.14 -20.07 -18.20
N TYR A 484 7.44 -21.02 -18.78
CA TYR A 484 7.27 -22.35 -18.27
C TYR A 484 8.35 -23.23 -18.90
N SER A 485 9.40 -23.47 -18.11
CA SER A 485 10.47 -24.38 -18.50
C SER A 485 9.99 -25.81 -18.34
N THR A 486 10.30 -26.63 -19.29
CA THR A 486 9.96 -28.05 -19.33
C THR A 486 11.02 -28.91 -18.67
N MET A 487 12.11 -28.35 -18.21
CA MET A 487 13.17 -29.04 -17.50
C MET A 487 13.25 -28.60 -16.04
N HIS A 488 12.54 -29.31 -15.16
CA HIS A 488 12.63 -29.24 -13.69
C HIS A 488 12.55 -27.86 -13.03
N ASP A 489 11.55 -27.71 -12.18
CA ASP A 489 11.20 -26.57 -11.33
C ASP A 489 10.41 -25.45 -12.00
N TYR A 490 9.09 -25.45 -11.67
CA TYR A 490 8.14 -24.36 -11.94
C TYR A 490 8.52 -23.12 -11.11
N THR A 491 9.61 -22.47 -11.43
CA THR A 491 9.89 -21.16 -10.88
C THR A 491 9.46 -20.12 -11.90
N ALA A 492 8.33 -19.44 -11.61
CA ALA A 492 7.98 -18.20 -12.27
C ALA A 492 9.11 -17.19 -11.99
N TYR A 493 9.83 -16.79 -13.00
CA TYR A 493 10.81 -15.71 -12.88
C TYR A 493 10.10 -14.41 -13.26
N THR A 494 9.72 -13.65 -12.26
CA THR A 494 9.28 -12.26 -12.41
C THR A 494 10.46 -11.35 -12.73
N ALA A 495 10.19 -10.26 -13.47
CA ALA A 495 11.15 -9.20 -13.76
C ALA A 495 11.46 -8.39 -12.51
#